data_e50166fe4fa769aefe3583042446518d
#
_entry.id   e50166fe4fa769aefe3583042446518d
#
_cell.length_a   1.000
_cell.length_b   1.000
_cell.length_c   1.000
_cell.angle_alpha   90.00
_cell.angle_beta   90.00
_cell.angle_gamma   90.00
#
_symmetry.space_group_name_H-M   'P 1'
#
loop_
_entity.id
_entity.type
_entity.pdbx_description
1 polymer ?
#
loop_
_entity_poly.entity_id
_entity_poly.type
_entity_poly.pdbx_seq_one_letter_code
_entity_poly.pdbx_strand_id
1 'polypeptide(L)'
;MKVVKTVKEVREIVSAWKKEGLSVGLVPTMGFLHEGHQSLIRKSARQNDRTVVSVFVNPIQFGPNEDLEAYPRDLNRDMQKVEEAGGDLIFNPEPAEMYPGHFTSFIDTTETTELLCGAVRPVHFRGVCTVVGKLFNIVQPDRAYFGQKDAQQLATVKRFVRDLNFPIEIVPCPIVREADGLAKSSRNTYLNPAERQAALILSQSLKKGQEAIEQGERDAQKIIGIIRQNLETEPLARIDYVEVVDFENIQRTPRIEGETLVAIAVYIGKTRLIDNFIINK
;
A
#
# COMPACT_ATOMS: atom_id res chain seq x y z
N MET A 1 20.33 1.17 14.96
CA MET A 1 19.69 1.61 13.67
C MET A 1 20.22 2.99 13.27
N LYS A 2 20.36 3.29 11.97
CA LYS A 2 20.86 4.58 11.44
C LYS A 2 19.76 5.29 10.65
N VAL A 3 19.72 6.62 10.69
CA VAL A 3 18.85 7.46 9.84
C VAL A 3 19.74 8.25 8.89
N VAL A 4 19.41 8.23 7.60
CA VAL A 4 20.12 8.97 6.56
C VAL A 4 19.14 9.75 5.69
N LYS A 5 19.59 10.86 5.11
CA LYS A 5 18.74 11.77 4.35
C LYS A 5 19.10 11.86 2.87
N THR A 6 20.31 11.42 2.50
CA THR A 6 20.78 11.56 1.12
C THR A 6 20.88 10.23 0.39
N VAL A 7 20.67 10.26 -0.91
CA VAL A 7 20.86 9.11 -1.82
C VAL A 7 22.29 8.58 -1.73
N LYS A 8 23.26 9.48 -1.59
CA LYS A 8 24.67 9.11 -1.45
C LYS A 8 24.92 8.24 -0.24
N GLU A 9 24.43 8.64 0.95
CA GLU A 9 24.60 7.88 2.20
C GLU A 9 23.95 6.49 2.11
N VAL A 10 22.73 6.39 1.54
CA VAL A 10 22.08 5.09 1.34
C VAL A 10 22.94 4.17 0.48
N ARG A 11 23.42 4.69 -0.68
CA ARG A 11 24.24 3.92 -1.62
C ARG A 11 25.55 3.45 -1.00
N GLU A 12 26.22 4.30 -0.22
CA GLU A 12 27.46 3.94 0.47
C GLU A 12 27.24 2.79 1.45
N ILE A 13 26.19 2.87 2.28
CA ILE A 13 25.85 1.84 3.27
C ILE A 13 25.44 0.53 2.59
N VAL A 14 24.51 0.59 1.64
CA VAL A 14 24.01 -0.62 0.98
C VAL A 14 25.09 -1.26 0.12
N SER A 15 25.96 -0.47 -0.54
CA SER A 15 27.09 -1.01 -1.30
C SER A 15 28.10 -1.74 -0.39
N ALA A 16 28.32 -1.26 0.83
CA ALA A 16 29.16 -1.96 1.80
C ALA A 16 28.54 -3.32 2.18
N TRP A 17 27.25 -3.35 2.51
CA TRP A 17 26.53 -4.60 2.82
C TRP A 17 26.59 -5.62 1.67
N LYS A 18 26.37 -5.16 0.43
CA LYS A 18 26.43 -6.04 -0.75
C LYS A 18 27.84 -6.59 -1.02
N LYS A 19 28.89 -5.82 -0.72
CA LYS A 19 30.28 -6.30 -0.81
C LYS A 19 30.59 -7.40 0.22
N GLU A 20 29.86 -7.39 1.34
CA GLU A 20 29.93 -8.46 2.37
C GLU A 20 29.04 -9.67 2.02
N GLY A 21 28.33 -9.63 0.88
CA GLY A 21 27.42 -10.70 0.44
C GLY A 21 26.06 -10.69 1.14
N LEU A 22 25.71 -9.59 1.84
CA LEU A 22 24.45 -9.51 2.59
C LEU A 22 23.27 -9.17 1.68
N SER A 23 22.16 -9.86 1.90
CA SER A 23 20.87 -9.57 1.26
C SER A 23 20.18 -8.36 1.88
N VAL A 24 19.47 -7.58 1.05
CA VAL A 24 18.83 -6.32 1.45
C VAL A 24 17.36 -6.34 1.13
N GLY A 25 16.53 -6.16 2.16
CA GLY A 25 15.09 -5.92 2.02
C GLY A 25 14.76 -4.43 2.06
N LEU A 26 13.74 -4.03 1.30
CA LEU A 26 13.22 -2.66 1.30
C LEU A 26 11.75 -2.63 1.70
N VAL A 27 11.40 -1.73 2.61
CA VAL A 27 10.01 -1.44 3.00
C VAL A 27 9.70 0.02 2.68
N PRO A 28 9.05 0.32 1.54
CA PRO A 28 8.63 1.68 1.20
C PRO A 28 7.47 2.13 2.08
N THR A 29 7.60 3.27 2.76
CA THR A 29 6.52 3.87 3.56
C THR A 29 6.49 5.39 3.41
N MET A 30 5.36 5.98 3.79
CA MET A 30 5.24 7.44 3.92
C MET A 30 5.46 7.93 5.37
N GLY A 31 5.84 7.05 6.28
CA GLY A 31 5.93 7.36 7.71
C GLY A 31 4.60 7.23 8.45
N PHE A 32 4.56 7.77 9.68
CA PHE A 32 3.48 7.60 10.66
C PHE A 32 3.12 6.13 10.84
N LEU A 33 4.14 5.35 11.16
CA LEU A 33 4.10 3.89 11.13
C LEU A 33 3.10 3.32 12.16
N HIS A 34 2.48 2.22 11.80
CA HIS A 34 1.58 1.44 12.64
C HIS A 34 1.91 -0.07 12.51
N GLU A 35 1.19 -0.93 13.23
CA GLU A 35 1.47 -2.37 13.26
C GLU A 35 1.46 -3.02 11.85
N GLY A 36 0.65 -2.47 10.93
CA GLY A 36 0.68 -2.88 9.52
C GLY A 36 2.06 -2.70 8.90
N HIS A 37 2.67 -1.52 9.04
CA HIS A 37 4.02 -1.26 8.56
C HIS A 37 5.07 -2.11 9.30
N GLN A 38 4.95 -2.23 10.63
CA GLN A 38 5.85 -3.08 11.41
C GLN A 38 5.79 -4.56 10.97
N SER A 39 4.65 -5.07 10.52
CA SER A 39 4.54 -6.43 10.00
C SER A 39 5.37 -6.64 8.73
N LEU A 40 5.43 -5.64 7.84
CA LEU A 40 6.28 -5.64 6.65
C LEU A 40 7.77 -5.65 7.05
N ILE A 41 8.15 -4.77 7.97
CA ILE A 41 9.53 -4.65 8.47
C ILE A 41 9.98 -5.96 9.11
N ARG A 42 9.17 -6.55 10.00
CA ARG A 42 9.47 -7.85 10.62
C ARG A 42 9.61 -8.96 9.59
N LYS A 43 8.78 -8.97 8.53
CA LYS A 43 8.89 -9.96 7.45
C LYS A 43 10.18 -9.75 6.66
N SER A 44 10.54 -8.51 6.38
CA SER A 44 11.80 -8.16 5.73
C SER A 44 13.01 -8.61 6.56
N ALA A 45 13.05 -8.27 7.85
CA ALA A 45 14.12 -8.64 8.77
C ALA A 45 14.31 -10.16 8.98
N ARG A 46 13.24 -10.95 8.74
CA ARG A 46 13.32 -12.42 8.77
C ARG A 46 13.85 -13.05 7.49
N GLN A 47 13.74 -12.35 6.37
CA GLN A 47 14.02 -12.88 5.04
C GLN A 47 15.28 -12.27 4.39
N ASN A 48 15.88 -11.26 5.02
CA ASN A 48 17.09 -10.60 4.56
C ASN A 48 18.04 -10.32 5.72
N ASP A 49 19.32 -10.16 5.41
CA ASP A 49 20.36 -9.83 6.40
C ASP A 49 20.26 -8.36 6.83
N ARG A 50 19.73 -7.49 5.98
CA ARG A 50 19.54 -6.06 6.23
C ARG A 50 18.20 -5.57 5.73
N THR A 51 17.59 -4.66 6.48
CA THR A 51 16.31 -4.05 6.14
C THR A 51 16.42 -2.53 6.10
N VAL A 52 16.13 -1.96 4.93
CA VAL A 52 15.99 -0.51 4.70
C VAL A 52 14.50 -0.15 4.74
N VAL A 53 14.15 0.86 5.51
CA VAL A 53 12.79 1.43 5.54
C VAL A 53 12.85 2.84 4.99
N SER A 54 12.11 3.14 3.92
CA SER A 54 11.94 4.53 3.54
C SER A 54 10.81 5.18 4.34
N VAL A 55 11.04 6.39 4.83
CA VAL A 55 10.05 7.24 5.51
C VAL A 55 9.99 8.55 4.72
N PHE A 56 9.10 8.60 3.72
CA PHE A 56 9.04 9.73 2.79
C PHE A 56 7.60 9.97 2.32
N VAL A 57 7.02 11.11 2.73
CA VAL A 57 5.73 11.57 2.21
C VAL A 57 5.96 12.12 0.81
N ASN A 58 5.63 11.31 -0.19
CA ASN A 58 5.92 11.60 -1.59
C ASN A 58 4.95 12.64 -2.17
N PRO A 59 5.39 13.88 -2.45
CA PRO A 59 4.46 14.93 -2.87
C PRO A 59 3.81 14.67 -4.25
N ILE A 60 4.50 14.00 -5.17
CA ILE A 60 4.01 13.84 -6.54
C ILE A 60 2.91 12.78 -6.71
N GLN A 61 2.57 12.03 -5.64
CA GLN A 61 1.46 11.08 -5.66
C GLN A 61 0.16 11.65 -5.09
N PHE A 62 0.17 12.91 -4.65
CA PHE A 62 -1.01 13.60 -4.14
C PHE A 62 -1.57 14.58 -5.17
N GLY A 63 -2.87 14.51 -5.38
CA GLY A 63 -3.60 15.51 -6.18
C GLY A 63 -3.79 16.82 -5.41
N PRO A 64 -4.22 17.89 -6.10
CA PRO A 64 -4.36 19.23 -5.51
C PRO A 64 -5.30 19.30 -4.28
N ASN A 65 -6.25 18.39 -4.18
CA ASN A 65 -7.27 18.35 -3.14
C ASN A 65 -7.10 17.17 -2.17
N GLU A 66 -5.91 16.57 -2.13
CA GLU A 66 -5.61 15.46 -1.25
C GLU A 66 -4.88 15.90 0.03
N ASP A 67 -4.75 15.00 0.99
CA ASP A 67 -4.30 15.24 2.36
C ASP A 67 -2.77 15.38 2.53
N LEU A 68 -2.03 15.87 1.53
CA LEU A 68 -0.56 15.98 1.59
C LEU A 68 -0.06 16.79 2.79
N GLU A 69 -0.63 17.95 3.04
CA GLU A 69 -0.22 18.83 4.15
C GLU A 69 -0.67 18.27 5.50
N ALA A 70 -1.87 17.70 5.55
CA ALA A 70 -2.45 17.10 6.74
C ALA A 70 -1.90 15.70 7.05
N TYR A 71 -1.14 15.09 6.11
CA TYR A 71 -0.59 13.75 6.32
C TYR A 71 0.33 13.73 7.54
N PRO A 72 0.08 12.85 8.52
CA PRO A 72 0.79 12.90 9.80
C PRO A 72 2.28 12.54 9.65
N ARG A 73 3.13 13.22 10.41
CA ARG A 73 4.59 13.03 10.40
C ARG A 73 5.11 13.01 11.83
N ASP A 74 5.82 11.95 12.18
CA ASP A 74 6.50 11.84 13.49
C ASP A 74 7.70 10.90 13.33
N LEU A 75 8.85 11.47 12.95
CA LEU A 75 10.06 10.69 12.70
C LEU A 75 10.57 9.96 13.95
N ASN A 76 10.46 10.57 15.14
CA ASN A 76 10.95 9.93 16.37
C ASN A 76 10.14 8.67 16.69
N ARG A 77 8.82 8.74 16.56
CA ARG A 77 7.93 7.60 16.68
C ARG A 77 8.22 6.54 15.61
N ASP A 78 8.47 6.96 14.37
CA ASP A 78 8.79 6.04 13.27
C ASP A 78 10.12 5.33 13.53
N MET A 79 11.14 6.04 14.00
CA MET A 79 12.44 5.45 14.37
C MET A 79 12.25 4.34 15.41
N GLN A 80 11.51 4.61 16.48
CA GLN A 80 11.23 3.61 17.51
C GLN A 80 10.55 2.37 16.93
N LYS A 81 9.50 2.56 16.09
CA LYS A 81 8.76 1.46 15.46
C LYS A 81 9.58 0.64 14.48
N VAL A 82 10.49 1.27 13.73
CA VAL A 82 11.42 0.58 12.84
C VAL A 82 12.40 -0.27 13.65
N GLU A 83 12.98 0.27 14.72
CA GLU A 83 13.91 -0.44 15.58
C GLU A 83 13.25 -1.64 16.27
N GLU A 84 12.06 -1.46 16.84
CA GLU A 84 11.25 -2.54 17.45
C GLU A 84 10.91 -3.66 16.44
N ALA A 85 10.81 -3.33 15.16
CA ALA A 85 10.49 -4.29 14.11
C ALA A 85 11.72 -4.94 13.44
N GLY A 86 12.94 -4.50 13.80
CA GLY A 86 14.19 -5.06 13.30
C GLY A 86 14.72 -4.42 12.03
N GLY A 87 14.38 -3.16 11.76
CA GLY A 87 14.96 -2.40 10.66
C GLY A 87 16.38 -1.89 10.98
N ASP A 88 17.27 -1.90 9.98
CA ASP A 88 18.68 -1.49 10.13
C ASP A 88 18.94 -0.04 9.74
N LEU A 89 18.24 0.44 8.70
CA LEU A 89 18.43 1.75 8.11
C LEU A 89 17.09 2.43 7.80
N ILE A 90 16.96 3.69 8.19
CA ILE A 90 15.88 4.56 7.72
C ILE A 90 16.44 5.51 6.67
N PHE A 91 15.79 5.56 5.53
CA PHE A 91 15.97 6.59 4.51
C PHE A 91 14.82 7.60 4.61
N ASN A 92 15.14 8.81 5.10
CA ASN A 92 14.18 9.90 5.29
C ASN A 92 14.64 11.14 4.53
N PRO A 93 14.52 11.13 3.18
CA PRO A 93 14.95 12.25 2.34
C PRO A 93 13.99 13.43 2.38
N GLU A 94 14.50 14.62 2.08
CA GLU A 94 13.69 15.77 1.73
C GLU A 94 13.19 15.67 0.26
N PRO A 95 12.08 16.35 -0.10
CA PRO A 95 11.59 16.34 -1.48
C PRO A 95 12.62 16.77 -2.52
N ALA A 96 13.49 17.74 -2.20
CA ALA A 96 14.55 18.21 -3.10
C ALA A 96 15.62 17.15 -3.36
N GLU A 97 15.87 16.23 -2.44
CA GLU A 97 16.78 15.09 -2.63
C GLU A 97 16.18 14.07 -3.59
N MET A 98 14.88 13.80 -3.44
CA MET A 98 14.19 12.85 -4.32
C MET A 98 13.89 13.43 -5.70
N TYR A 99 13.61 14.71 -5.81
CA TYR A 99 13.22 15.40 -7.05
C TYR A 99 14.05 16.68 -7.23
N PRO A 100 15.36 16.56 -7.53
CA PRO A 100 16.24 17.73 -7.66
C PRO A 100 15.94 18.52 -8.93
N GLY A 101 15.97 19.85 -8.82
CA GLY A 101 15.87 20.77 -9.95
C GLY A 101 14.58 20.62 -10.75
N HIS A 102 14.70 20.62 -12.08
CA HIS A 102 13.58 20.42 -13.01
C HIS A 102 13.40 18.92 -13.30
N PHE A 103 12.64 18.21 -12.42
CA PHE A 103 12.39 16.78 -12.55
C PHE A 103 11.36 16.47 -13.64
N THR A 104 11.70 15.66 -14.63
CA THR A 104 10.89 15.39 -15.82
C THR A 104 10.70 13.91 -16.15
N SER A 105 11.34 13.00 -15.39
CA SER A 105 11.31 11.57 -15.69
C SER A 105 10.32 10.84 -14.77
N PHE A 106 9.40 10.09 -15.33
CA PHE A 106 8.38 9.38 -14.58
C PHE A 106 8.27 7.91 -15.02
N ILE A 107 7.84 7.05 -14.10
CA ILE A 107 7.34 5.71 -14.43
C ILE A 107 5.83 5.79 -14.40
N ASP A 108 5.19 5.38 -15.49
CA ASP A 108 3.75 5.33 -15.63
C ASP A 108 3.32 3.92 -16.06
N THR A 109 2.12 3.51 -15.69
CA THR A 109 1.53 2.24 -16.05
C THR A 109 0.10 2.47 -16.53
N THR A 110 -0.30 1.76 -17.56
CA THR A 110 -1.67 1.71 -18.07
C THR A 110 -2.39 0.45 -17.53
N GLU A 111 -3.66 0.28 -17.85
CA GLU A 111 -4.51 -0.84 -17.45
C GLU A 111 -4.69 -0.99 -15.93
N THR A 112 -3.63 -1.34 -15.20
CA THR A 112 -3.71 -1.55 -13.74
C THR A 112 -4.08 -0.29 -12.96
N THR A 113 -4.06 0.88 -13.59
CA THR A 113 -4.31 2.19 -12.97
C THR A 113 -5.57 2.89 -13.48
N GLU A 114 -6.38 2.24 -14.33
CA GLU A 114 -7.56 2.84 -14.95
C GLU A 114 -8.84 2.69 -14.12
N LEU A 115 -8.88 1.70 -13.22
CA LEU A 115 -10.02 1.42 -12.34
C LEU A 115 -9.69 1.73 -10.86
N LEU A 116 -10.66 1.49 -9.98
CA LEU A 116 -10.50 1.60 -8.53
C LEU A 116 -9.96 2.98 -8.10
N CYS A 117 -8.87 3.00 -7.32
CA CYS A 117 -8.23 4.24 -6.88
C CYS A 117 -7.66 5.05 -8.06
N GLY A 118 -7.20 4.41 -9.13
CA GLY A 118 -6.63 5.10 -10.28
C GLY A 118 -7.66 5.94 -11.04
N ALA A 119 -8.90 5.45 -11.15
CA ALA A 119 -9.99 6.19 -11.81
C ALA A 119 -10.30 7.53 -11.14
N VAL A 120 -10.15 7.62 -9.81
CA VAL A 120 -10.49 8.82 -9.02
C VAL A 120 -9.26 9.64 -8.60
N ARG A 121 -8.06 9.10 -8.81
CA ARG A 121 -6.77 9.71 -8.44
C ARG A 121 -5.78 9.66 -9.61
N PRO A 122 -5.98 10.43 -10.68
CA PRO A 122 -5.27 10.24 -11.96
C PRO A 122 -3.74 10.43 -11.89
N VAL A 123 -3.21 11.18 -10.92
CA VAL A 123 -1.76 11.38 -10.75
C VAL A 123 -1.12 10.40 -9.78
N HIS A 124 -1.93 9.68 -8.99
CA HIS A 124 -1.48 8.90 -7.86
C HIS A 124 -0.48 7.81 -8.24
N PHE A 125 -0.87 6.92 -9.14
CA PHE A 125 -0.04 5.75 -9.48
C PHE A 125 1.22 6.12 -10.24
N ARG A 126 1.18 7.14 -11.10
CA ARG A 126 2.38 7.71 -11.71
C ARG A 126 3.36 8.20 -10.65
N GLY A 127 2.87 8.87 -9.61
CA GLY A 127 3.68 9.28 -8.46
C GLY A 127 4.23 8.10 -7.67
N VAL A 128 3.40 7.08 -7.40
CA VAL A 128 3.80 5.85 -6.69
C VAL A 128 4.85 5.07 -7.47
N CYS A 129 4.61 4.77 -8.75
CA CYS A 129 5.56 4.03 -9.58
C CYS A 129 6.90 4.76 -9.68
N THR A 130 6.86 6.10 -9.82
CA THR A 130 8.07 6.91 -9.91
C THR A 130 8.88 6.86 -8.61
N VAL A 131 8.26 7.07 -7.44
CA VAL A 131 9.00 7.03 -6.17
C VAL A 131 9.52 5.64 -5.86
N VAL A 132 8.72 4.60 -6.11
CA VAL A 132 9.12 3.22 -5.86
C VAL A 132 10.27 2.81 -6.79
N GLY A 133 10.19 3.14 -8.08
CA GLY A 133 11.28 2.90 -9.03
C GLY A 133 12.58 3.64 -8.65
N LYS A 134 12.47 4.88 -8.15
CA LYS A 134 13.63 5.61 -7.61
C LYS A 134 14.20 4.91 -6.38
N LEU A 135 13.36 4.48 -5.44
CA LEU A 135 13.81 3.73 -4.26
C LEU A 135 14.50 2.42 -4.66
N PHE A 136 14.00 1.71 -5.67
CA PHE A 136 14.65 0.51 -6.21
C PHE A 136 16.05 0.81 -6.77
N ASN A 137 16.20 1.90 -7.50
CA ASN A 137 17.49 2.33 -8.04
C ASN A 137 18.45 2.87 -6.97
N ILE A 138 17.93 3.42 -5.88
CA ILE A 138 18.74 3.97 -4.77
C ILE A 138 19.24 2.84 -3.87
N VAL A 139 18.32 1.97 -3.44
CA VAL A 139 18.60 0.90 -2.46
C VAL A 139 19.10 -0.38 -3.13
N GLN A 140 18.66 -0.65 -4.36
CA GLN A 140 18.94 -1.90 -5.09
C GLN A 140 18.65 -3.14 -4.23
N PRO A 141 17.44 -3.28 -3.68
CA PRO A 141 17.12 -4.37 -2.78
C PRO A 141 16.99 -5.70 -3.52
N ASP A 142 17.18 -6.82 -2.80
CA ASP A 142 16.87 -8.15 -3.31
C ASP A 142 15.37 -8.42 -3.23
N ARG A 143 14.71 -7.89 -2.18
CA ARG A 143 13.25 -7.99 -1.95
C ARG A 143 12.66 -6.66 -1.52
N ALA A 144 11.44 -6.38 -1.99
CA ALA A 144 10.66 -5.23 -1.54
C ALA A 144 9.27 -5.65 -1.04
N TYR A 145 8.85 -5.12 0.09
CA TYR A 145 7.67 -5.57 0.84
C TYR A 145 6.53 -4.58 0.72
N PHE A 146 5.36 -5.06 0.27
CA PHE A 146 4.16 -4.24 0.08
C PHE A 146 2.95 -4.87 0.75
N GLY A 147 2.15 -4.03 1.42
CA GLY A 147 0.92 -4.46 2.09
C GLY A 147 -0.20 -4.73 1.10
N GLN A 148 -0.89 -5.87 1.25
CA GLN A 148 -2.07 -6.23 0.47
C GLN A 148 -3.24 -5.27 0.69
N LYS A 149 -3.24 -4.50 1.77
CA LYS A 149 -4.26 -3.46 1.99
C LYS A 149 -4.36 -2.49 0.82
N ASP A 150 -3.23 -2.11 0.23
CA ASP A 150 -3.15 -1.27 -0.96
C ASP A 150 -2.97 -2.18 -2.19
N ALA A 151 -3.97 -3.07 -2.42
CA ALA A 151 -3.89 -4.18 -3.37
C ALA A 151 -3.63 -3.71 -4.82
N GLN A 152 -4.27 -2.62 -5.25
CA GLN A 152 -4.01 -2.06 -6.57
C GLN A 152 -2.57 -1.55 -6.70
N GLN A 153 -2.02 -0.93 -5.66
CA GLN A 153 -0.60 -0.55 -5.64
C GLN A 153 0.32 -1.77 -5.75
N LEU A 154 0.00 -2.84 -5.00
CA LEU A 154 0.76 -4.09 -5.07
C LEU A 154 0.74 -4.69 -6.48
N ALA A 155 -0.42 -4.76 -7.14
CA ALA A 155 -0.56 -5.25 -8.52
C ALA A 155 0.23 -4.37 -9.51
N THR A 156 0.09 -3.04 -9.39
CA THR A 156 0.78 -2.08 -10.25
C THR A 156 2.31 -2.15 -10.08
N VAL A 157 2.80 -2.29 -8.84
CA VAL A 157 4.25 -2.44 -8.59
C VAL A 157 4.77 -3.76 -9.17
N LYS A 158 4.06 -4.87 -8.97
CA LYS A 158 4.42 -6.15 -9.61
C LYS A 158 4.48 -6.03 -11.13
N ARG A 159 3.52 -5.31 -11.74
CA ARG A 159 3.44 -5.10 -13.18
C ARG A 159 4.68 -4.37 -13.70
N PHE A 160 4.99 -3.18 -13.19
CA PHE A 160 6.13 -2.43 -13.72
C PHE A 160 7.48 -3.08 -13.40
N VAL A 161 7.61 -3.78 -12.28
CA VAL A 161 8.83 -4.56 -11.95
C VAL A 161 9.06 -5.65 -13.01
N ARG A 162 8.02 -6.39 -13.38
CA ARG A 162 8.08 -7.39 -14.45
C ARG A 162 8.39 -6.77 -15.80
N ASP A 163 7.62 -5.75 -16.18
CA ASP A 163 7.66 -5.18 -17.53
C ASP A 163 8.96 -4.39 -17.79
N LEU A 164 9.56 -3.80 -16.74
CA LEU A 164 10.84 -3.07 -16.82
C LEU A 164 12.05 -3.91 -16.36
N ASN A 165 11.86 -5.21 -16.12
CA ASN A 165 12.92 -6.16 -15.74
C ASN A 165 13.74 -5.74 -14.52
N PHE A 166 13.10 -5.16 -13.49
CA PHE A 166 13.77 -4.91 -12.23
C PHE A 166 14.15 -6.24 -11.57
N PRO A 167 15.42 -6.46 -11.18
CA PRO A 167 15.88 -7.71 -10.56
C PRO A 167 15.50 -7.76 -9.06
N ILE A 168 14.21 -7.60 -8.74
CA ILE A 168 13.70 -7.46 -7.38
C ILE A 168 12.48 -8.37 -7.20
N GLU A 169 12.47 -9.14 -6.12
CA GLU A 169 11.29 -9.90 -5.72
C GLU A 169 10.30 -9.00 -4.97
N ILE A 170 9.06 -8.90 -5.44
CA ILE A 170 7.98 -8.19 -4.74
C ILE A 170 7.26 -9.15 -3.81
N VAL A 171 7.36 -8.90 -2.50
CA VAL A 171 6.81 -9.75 -1.45
C VAL A 171 5.50 -9.16 -0.92
N PRO A 172 4.35 -9.79 -1.20
CA PRO A 172 3.08 -9.36 -0.63
C PRO A 172 3.02 -9.68 0.87
N CYS A 173 2.41 -8.77 1.63
CA CYS A 173 2.20 -8.93 3.07
C CYS A 173 0.71 -8.81 3.41
N PRO A 174 0.15 -9.72 4.21
CA PRO A 174 -1.27 -9.72 4.57
C PRO A 174 -1.73 -8.42 5.22
N ILE A 175 -3.03 -8.15 5.13
CA ILE A 175 -3.67 -7.03 5.82
C ILE A 175 -3.60 -7.27 7.33
N VAL A 176 -3.05 -6.30 8.06
CA VAL A 176 -3.14 -6.27 9.52
C VAL A 176 -4.39 -5.51 9.93
N ARG A 177 -5.18 -6.11 10.81
CA ARG A 177 -6.44 -5.54 11.32
C ARG A 177 -6.34 -5.21 12.79
N GLU A 178 -7.19 -4.29 13.24
CA GLU A 178 -7.46 -4.07 14.65
C GLU A 178 -8.29 -5.24 15.21
N ALA A 179 -8.37 -5.34 16.53
CA ALA A 179 -9.07 -6.47 17.19
C ALA A 179 -10.55 -6.61 16.78
N ASP A 180 -11.17 -5.51 16.37
CA ASP A 180 -12.56 -5.44 15.89
C ASP A 180 -12.71 -5.61 14.37
N GLY A 181 -11.61 -5.86 13.66
CA GLY A 181 -11.59 -6.18 12.23
C GLY A 181 -11.27 -5.01 11.30
N LEU A 182 -11.22 -3.77 11.77
CA LEU A 182 -10.87 -2.62 10.92
C LEU A 182 -9.42 -2.76 10.40
N ALA A 183 -9.22 -2.59 9.10
CA ALA A 183 -7.88 -2.60 8.51
C ALA A 183 -7.05 -1.43 9.07
N LYS A 184 -5.81 -1.73 9.51
CA LYS A 184 -4.88 -0.70 10.02
C LYS A 184 -4.53 0.32 8.95
N SER A 185 -4.72 1.60 9.26
CA SER A 185 -4.40 2.72 8.39
C SER A 185 -4.02 3.96 9.20
N SER A 186 -3.08 4.75 8.71
CA SER A 186 -2.76 6.07 9.29
C SER A 186 -3.98 7.01 9.27
N ARG A 187 -4.87 6.85 8.30
CA ARG A 187 -6.11 7.63 8.18
C ARG A 187 -7.18 7.28 9.23
N ASN A 188 -7.05 6.15 9.94
CA ASN A 188 -7.96 5.82 11.04
C ASN A 188 -7.90 6.88 12.17
N THR A 189 -6.81 7.61 12.29
CA THR A 189 -6.66 8.71 13.27
C THR A 189 -7.52 9.94 12.97
N TYR A 190 -8.08 10.05 11.77
CA TYR A 190 -8.97 11.15 11.39
C TYR A 190 -10.42 10.93 11.85
N LEU A 191 -10.78 9.68 12.19
CA LEU A 191 -12.13 9.29 12.57
C LEU A 191 -12.44 9.74 14.00
N ASN A 192 -13.57 10.40 14.18
CA ASN A 192 -14.15 10.59 15.52
C ASN A 192 -14.73 9.27 16.06
N PRO A 193 -15.10 9.18 17.34
CA PRO A 193 -15.58 7.90 17.92
C PRO A 193 -16.76 7.27 17.18
N ALA A 194 -17.73 8.06 16.72
CA ALA A 194 -18.89 7.56 15.97
C ALA A 194 -18.47 7.06 14.58
N GLU A 195 -17.64 7.81 13.86
CA GLU A 195 -17.08 7.41 12.57
C GLU A 195 -16.19 6.17 12.70
N ARG A 196 -15.42 6.06 13.80
CA ARG A 196 -14.57 4.90 14.05
C ARG A 196 -15.41 3.61 14.22
N GLN A 197 -16.56 3.70 14.88
CA GLN A 197 -17.50 2.60 15.01
C GLN A 197 -18.16 2.25 13.67
N ALA A 198 -18.63 3.27 12.94
CA ALA A 198 -19.21 3.11 11.60
C ALA A 198 -18.24 2.47 10.59
N ALA A 199 -16.94 2.73 10.72
CA ALA A 199 -15.92 2.18 9.82
C ALA A 199 -15.83 0.65 9.85
N LEU A 200 -16.34 -0.02 10.89
CA LEU A 200 -16.39 -1.49 10.97
C LEU A 200 -17.24 -2.11 9.88
N ILE A 201 -18.19 -1.35 9.32
CA ILE A 201 -19.04 -1.82 8.23
C ILE A 201 -18.22 -2.29 7.02
N LEU A 202 -17.02 -1.74 6.79
CA LEU A 202 -16.17 -2.12 5.67
C LEU A 202 -15.77 -3.60 5.76
N SER A 203 -15.16 -3.99 6.87
CA SER A 203 -14.71 -5.38 7.08
C SER A 203 -15.88 -6.35 7.20
N GLN A 204 -16.97 -5.93 7.82
CA GLN A 204 -18.20 -6.72 7.93
C GLN A 204 -18.83 -7.00 6.56
N SER A 205 -18.85 -6.00 5.67
CA SER A 205 -19.39 -6.16 4.31
C SER A 205 -18.53 -7.07 3.45
N LEU A 206 -17.22 -6.92 3.53
CA LEU A 206 -16.29 -7.83 2.84
C LEU A 206 -16.42 -9.26 3.33
N LYS A 207 -16.61 -9.47 4.64
CA LYS A 207 -16.85 -10.80 5.21
C LYS A 207 -18.10 -11.46 4.63
N LYS A 208 -19.20 -10.72 4.47
CA LYS A 208 -20.42 -11.26 3.82
C LYS A 208 -20.18 -11.65 2.36
N GLY A 209 -19.43 -10.85 1.62
CA GLY A 209 -19.02 -11.20 0.25
C GLY A 209 -18.17 -12.46 0.21
N GLN A 210 -17.21 -12.59 1.13
CA GLN A 210 -16.37 -13.77 1.26
C GLN A 210 -17.17 -15.02 1.62
N GLU A 211 -18.09 -14.94 2.58
CA GLU A 211 -18.97 -16.03 2.97
C GLU A 211 -19.84 -16.52 1.80
N ALA A 212 -20.36 -15.62 0.97
CA ALA A 212 -21.12 -16.00 -0.23
C ALA A 212 -20.26 -16.77 -1.25
N ILE A 213 -19.01 -16.35 -1.42
CA ILE A 213 -18.05 -17.05 -2.29
C ILE A 213 -17.71 -18.44 -1.73
N GLU A 214 -17.52 -18.57 -0.42
CA GLU A 214 -17.29 -19.85 0.26
C GLU A 214 -18.48 -20.80 0.11
N GLN A 215 -19.71 -20.25 0.03
CA GLN A 215 -20.96 -21.00 -0.25
C GLN A 215 -21.17 -21.33 -1.73
N GLY A 216 -20.22 -20.95 -2.60
CA GLY A 216 -20.23 -21.31 -4.02
C GLY A 216 -20.68 -20.22 -4.99
N GLU A 217 -21.01 -19.01 -4.52
CA GLU A 217 -21.31 -17.91 -5.45
C GLU A 217 -20.03 -17.50 -6.22
N ARG A 218 -20.18 -17.31 -7.52
CA ARG A 218 -19.05 -16.91 -8.41
C ARG A 218 -19.42 -15.74 -9.31
N ASP A 219 -20.66 -15.29 -9.31
CA ASP A 219 -21.10 -14.13 -10.08
C ASP A 219 -20.62 -12.86 -9.39
N ALA A 220 -19.81 -12.07 -10.11
CA ALA A 220 -19.20 -10.84 -9.57
C ALA A 220 -20.28 -9.80 -9.18
N GLN A 221 -21.37 -9.68 -9.98
CA GLN A 221 -22.40 -8.69 -9.70
C GLN A 221 -23.22 -9.04 -8.46
N LYS A 222 -23.44 -10.33 -8.21
CA LYS A 222 -24.11 -10.78 -6.97
C LYS A 222 -23.25 -10.49 -5.75
N ILE A 223 -21.92 -10.75 -5.83
CA ILE A 223 -20.99 -10.43 -4.73
C ILE A 223 -20.96 -8.93 -4.47
N ILE A 224 -20.86 -8.11 -5.51
CA ILE A 224 -20.94 -6.64 -5.42
C ILE A 224 -22.25 -6.22 -4.75
N GLY A 225 -23.38 -6.81 -5.16
CA GLY A 225 -24.71 -6.54 -4.58
C GLY A 225 -24.79 -6.84 -3.08
N ILE A 226 -24.30 -7.99 -2.64
CA ILE A 226 -24.24 -8.39 -1.23
C ILE A 226 -23.43 -7.38 -0.39
N ILE A 227 -22.25 -7.01 -0.88
CA ILE A 227 -21.37 -6.07 -0.18
C ILE A 227 -22.00 -4.68 -0.12
N ARG A 228 -22.56 -4.16 -1.24
CA ARG A 228 -23.25 -2.87 -1.29
C ARG A 228 -24.42 -2.80 -0.34
N GLN A 229 -25.29 -3.80 -0.38
CA GLN A 229 -26.47 -3.86 0.49
C GLN A 229 -26.09 -3.77 1.97
N ASN A 230 -24.99 -4.41 2.38
CA ASN A 230 -24.54 -4.29 3.76
C ASN A 230 -23.90 -2.93 4.07
N LEU A 231 -23.10 -2.36 3.15
CA LEU A 231 -22.52 -1.03 3.34
C LEU A 231 -23.60 0.06 3.49
N GLU A 232 -24.69 -0.04 2.74
CA GLU A 232 -25.81 0.90 2.74
C GLU A 232 -26.65 0.86 4.04
N THR A 233 -26.42 -0.12 4.93
CA THR A 233 -27.05 -0.14 6.26
C THR A 233 -26.41 0.87 7.24
N GLU A 234 -25.22 1.39 6.92
CA GLU A 234 -24.52 2.36 7.77
C GLU A 234 -24.73 3.79 7.23
N PRO A 235 -25.47 4.66 7.96
CA PRO A 235 -25.82 6.00 7.49
C PRO A 235 -24.60 6.92 7.25
N LEU A 236 -23.48 6.68 7.93
CA LEU A 236 -22.26 7.47 7.77
C LEU A 236 -21.39 6.99 6.59
N ALA A 237 -21.76 5.85 5.98
CA ALA A 237 -21.02 5.28 4.87
C ALA A 237 -21.52 5.85 3.52
N ARG A 238 -20.58 6.37 2.73
CA ARG A 238 -20.82 6.73 1.33
C ARG A 238 -19.88 5.95 0.44
N ILE A 239 -20.44 5.03 -0.32
CA ILE A 239 -19.68 4.14 -1.21
C ILE A 239 -19.03 4.98 -2.31
N ASP A 240 -17.71 4.82 -2.49
CA ASP A 240 -16.97 5.31 -3.64
C ASP A 240 -16.96 4.22 -4.74
N TYR A 241 -16.48 3.04 -4.42
CA TYR A 241 -16.63 1.86 -5.27
C TYR A 241 -16.76 0.55 -4.47
N VAL A 242 -17.38 -0.44 -5.09
CA VAL A 242 -17.30 -1.86 -4.76
C VAL A 242 -17.05 -2.58 -6.08
N GLU A 243 -15.92 -3.23 -6.21
CA GLU A 243 -15.49 -3.84 -7.47
C GLU A 243 -14.94 -5.26 -7.25
N VAL A 244 -15.17 -6.11 -8.23
CA VAL A 244 -14.56 -7.43 -8.36
C VAL A 244 -13.74 -7.43 -9.66
N VAL A 245 -12.43 -7.61 -9.52
CA VAL A 245 -11.49 -7.51 -10.64
C VAL A 245 -10.49 -8.67 -10.63
N ASP A 246 -9.98 -9.03 -11.80
CA ASP A 246 -8.76 -9.83 -11.89
C ASP A 246 -7.62 -9.10 -11.20
N PHE A 247 -6.86 -9.82 -10.35
CA PHE A 247 -5.84 -9.17 -9.52
C PHE A 247 -4.58 -8.80 -10.30
N GLU A 248 -4.23 -9.56 -11.32
CA GLU A 248 -3.01 -9.30 -12.10
C GLU A 248 -3.15 -8.04 -12.97
N ASN A 249 -4.31 -7.87 -13.60
CA ASN A 249 -4.53 -6.82 -14.60
C ASN A 249 -5.41 -5.67 -14.09
N ILE A 250 -6.08 -5.86 -12.93
CA ILE A 250 -7.07 -4.91 -12.38
C ILE A 250 -8.18 -4.61 -13.39
N GLN A 251 -8.65 -5.65 -14.09
CA GLN A 251 -9.75 -5.55 -15.03
C GLN A 251 -11.00 -6.24 -14.46
N ARG A 252 -12.20 -5.66 -14.74
CA ARG A 252 -13.46 -6.23 -14.28
C ARG A 252 -13.65 -7.64 -14.82
N THR A 253 -14.04 -8.55 -13.95
CA THR A 253 -14.40 -9.92 -14.33
C THR A 253 -15.89 -10.17 -14.03
N PRO A 254 -16.64 -10.85 -14.92
CA PRO A 254 -18.03 -11.21 -14.66
C PRO A 254 -18.15 -12.38 -13.65
N ARG A 255 -17.10 -13.18 -13.52
CA ARG A 255 -17.04 -14.35 -12.63
C ARG A 255 -15.71 -14.42 -11.92
N ILE A 256 -15.73 -15.00 -10.73
CA ILE A 256 -14.53 -15.31 -9.96
C ILE A 256 -13.92 -16.60 -10.52
N GLU A 257 -12.85 -16.41 -11.33
CA GLU A 257 -12.10 -17.47 -12.01
C GLU A 257 -10.60 -17.18 -11.89
N GLY A 258 -9.95 -17.63 -10.86
CA GLY A 258 -8.53 -17.39 -10.65
C GLY A 258 -8.26 -16.37 -9.54
N GLU A 259 -7.08 -15.75 -9.56
CA GLU A 259 -6.69 -14.76 -8.56
C GLU A 259 -7.53 -13.48 -8.74
N THR A 260 -8.50 -13.28 -7.86
CA THR A 260 -9.50 -12.24 -7.97
C THR A 260 -9.46 -11.33 -6.76
N LEU A 261 -9.43 -10.02 -6.99
CA LEU A 261 -9.51 -8.98 -5.96
C LEU A 261 -10.96 -8.50 -5.81
N VAL A 262 -11.46 -8.57 -4.59
CA VAL A 262 -12.70 -7.88 -4.17
C VAL A 262 -12.29 -6.67 -3.36
N ALA A 263 -12.54 -5.48 -3.87
CA ALA A 263 -12.06 -4.23 -3.30
C ALA A 263 -13.17 -3.22 -3.08
N ILE A 264 -13.09 -2.51 -1.96
CA ILE A 264 -14.00 -1.43 -1.63
C ILE A 264 -13.26 -0.15 -1.30
N ALA A 265 -13.86 0.98 -1.64
CA ALA A 265 -13.53 2.28 -1.08
C ALA A 265 -14.82 2.95 -0.59
N VAL A 266 -14.78 3.44 0.64
CA VAL A 266 -15.95 4.01 1.32
C VAL A 266 -15.51 5.25 2.09
N TYR A 267 -16.25 6.32 1.95
CA TYR A 267 -16.11 7.47 2.83
C TYR A 267 -16.92 7.24 4.09
N ILE A 268 -16.28 7.37 5.24
CA ILE A 268 -16.95 7.49 6.54
C ILE A 268 -16.80 8.93 6.98
N GLY A 269 -17.90 9.67 6.99
CA GLY A 269 -17.84 11.12 7.06
C GLY A 269 -17.01 11.71 5.91
N LYS A 270 -15.87 12.36 6.22
CA LYS A 270 -14.94 12.92 5.24
C LYS A 270 -13.77 11.98 4.92
N THR A 271 -13.55 10.95 5.73
CA THR A 271 -12.38 10.08 5.63
C THR A 271 -12.62 8.95 4.62
N ARG A 272 -11.82 8.90 3.57
CA ARG A 272 -11.85 7.81 2.59
C ARG A 272 -11.03 6.63 3.10
N LEU A 273 -11.68 5.50 3.28
CA LEU A 273 -11.08 4.23 3.70
C LEU A 273 -11.15 3.21 2.58
N ILE A 274 -10.15 2.34 2.51
CA ILE A 274 -10.13 1.21 1.57
C ILE A 274 -9.90 -0.09 2.33
N ASP A 275 -10.51 -1.15 1.83
CA ASP A 275 -10.30 -2.51 2.31
C ASP A 275 -10.53 -3.50 1.17
N ASN A 276 -10.04 -4.73 1.32
CA ASN A 276 -10.15 -5.75 0.29
C ASN A 276 -9.90 -7.15 0.84
N PHE A 277 -10.16 -8.15 -0.01
CA PHE A 277 -9.59 -9.49 0.09
C PHE A 277 -9.26 -10.04 -1.30
N ILE A 278 -8.31 -10.96 -1.36
CA ILE A 278 -7.92 -11.66 -2.57
C ILE A 278 -8.31 -13.12 -2.43
N ILE A 279 -8.92 -13.66 -3.48
CA ILE A 279 -9.22 -15.08 -3.62
C ILE A 279 -8.09 -15.67 -4.47
N ASN A 280 -7.41 -16.64 -3.93
CA ASN A 280 -6.44 -17.45 -4.67
C ASN A 280 -7.15 -18.66 -5.26
N LYS A 281 -6.61 -19.20 -6.35
CA LYS A 281 -7.08 -20.47 -6.96
C LYS A 281 -7.04 -21.61 -5.96
#